data_aa208d4d2e591dde89fb3ae2176d9336
#
_entry.id   aa208d4d2e591dde89fb3ae2176d9336
#
_cell.length_a   1.000
_cell.length_b   1.000
_cell.length_c   1.000
_cell.angle_alpha   90.00
_cell.angle_beta   90.00
_cell.angle_gamma   90.00
#
_symmetry.space_group_name_H-M   'P 1'
#
loop_
_entity.id
_entity.type
_entity.pdbx_description
1 polymer ?
#
loop_
_entity_poly.entity_id
_entity_poly.type
_entity_poly.pdbx_seq_one_letter_code
_entity_poly.pdbx_strand_id
1 'polypeptide(L)'
;VSPLLRAQETLAHIQTYFKDVPVLLCDKIKPDDDAREAVEWLSQIPYESIVVVCHMNVVGHIAELLTHENFNPFALAEARIYDQAVIANGLSTQKNSFIPTI
;
A
#
# COMPACT_ATOMS: atom_id res chain seq x y z
N VAL A 1 0.90 -2.68 -7.57
CA VAL A 1 -0.52 -2.37 -7.79
C VAL A 1 -1.36 -3.63 -7.88
N SER A 2 -2.58 -3.58 -7.35
CA SER A 2 -3.55 -4.65 -7.50
C SER A 2 -3.94 -4.84 -8.97
N PRO A 3 -4.26 -6.09 -9.40
CA PRO A 3 -4.71 -6.33 -10.77
C PRO A 3 -6.14 -5.84 -11.07
N LEU A 4 -6.90 -5.44 -10.06
CA LEU A 4 -8.29 -5.06 -10.25
C LEU A 4 -8.43 -3.67 -10.86
N LEU A 5 -9.54 -3.45 -11.58
CA LEU A 5 -9.75 -2.27 -12.41
C LEU A 5 -9.62 -0.95 -11.64
N ARG A 6 -10.22 -0.85 -10.46
CA ARG A 6 -10.18 0.42 -9.70
C ARG A 6 -8.76 0.83 -9.32
N ALA A 7 -7.93 -0.14 -8.93
CA ALA A 7 -6.54 0.14 -8.61
C ALA A 7 -5.75 0.54 -9.86
N GLN A 8 -6.02 -0.11 -10.98
CA GLN A 8 -5.39 0.22 -12.26
C GLN A 8 -5.75 1.63 -12.72
N GLU A 9 -7.00 2.04 -12.54
CA GLU A 9 -7.44 3.39 -12.87
C GLU A 9 -6.77 4.43 -11.97
N THR A 10 -6.67 4.15 -10.68
CA THR A 10 -5.96 5.03 -9.74
C THR A 10 -4.49 5.16 -10.11
N LEU A 11 -3.85 4.04 -10.45
CA LEU A 11 -2.46 4.05 -10.90
C LEU A 11 -2.26 4.94 -12.12
N ALA A 12 -3.18 4.88 -13.09
CA ALA A 12 -3.08 5.67 -14.30
C ALA A 12 -3.01 7.18 -13.98
N HIS A 13 -3.75 7.64 -12.99
CA HIS A 13 -3.69 9.03 -12.55
C HIS A 13 -2.37 9.36 -11.83
N ILE A 14 -1.86 8.43 -11.04
CA ILE A 14 -0.62 8.64 -10.28
C ILE A 14 0.61 8.62 -11.20
N GLN A 15 0.59 7.79 -12.22
CA GLN A 15 1.74 7.61 -13.12
C GLN A 15 2.22 8.89 -13.81
N THR A 16 1.34 9.87 -13.97
CA THR A 16 1.73 11.15 -14.55
C THR A 16 2.77 11.88 -13.70
N TYR A 17 2.83 11.58 -12.41
CA TYR A 17 3.76 12.18 -11.45
C TYR A 17 5.00 11.31 -11.19
N PHE A 18 4.97 10.05 -11.57
CA PHE A 18 6.05 9.09 -11.33
C PHE A 18 6.51 8.45 -12.64
N LYS A 19 7.03 9.29 -13.55
CA LYS A 19 7.54 8.81 -14.84
C LYS A 19 8.76 7.94 -14.64
N ASP A 20 8.88 6.92 -15.47
CA ASP A 20 10.02 5.99 -15.46
C ASP A 20 10.16 5.15 -14.19
N VAL A 21 9.09 5.07 -13.38
CA VAL A 21 9.05 4.19 -12.21
C VAL A 21 8.52 2.81 -12.63
N PRO A 22 9.22 1.71 -12.31
CA PRO A 22 8.72 0.38 -12.61
C PRO A 22 7.39 0.11 -11.94
N VAL A 23 6.47 -0.54 -12.64
CA VAL A 23 5.17 -0.95 -12.12
C VAL A 23 5.15 -2.46 -12.00
N LEU A 24 4.90 -2.95 -10.79
CA LEU A 24 4.78 -4.37 -10.51
C LEU A 24 3.32 -4.71 -10.20
N LEU A 25 2.79 -5.70 -10.90
CA LEU A 25 1.47 -6.22 -10.62
C LEU A 25 1.58 -7.17 -9.42
N CYS A 26 0.74 -6.95 -8.39
CA CYS A 26 0.73 -7.79 -7.20
C CYS A 26 -0.61 -8.48 -7.04
N ASP A 27 -0.61 -9.79 -7.09
CA ASP A 27 -1.81 -10.62 -6.94
C ASP A 27 -2.10 -10.95 -5.47
N LYS A 28 -1.50 -10.25 -4.54
CA LYS A 28 -1.66 -10.47 -3.10
C LYS A 28 -2.36 -9.32 -2.39
N ILE A 29 -2.87 -8.34 -3.12
CA ILE A 29 -3.45 -7.12 -2.55
C ILE A 29 -4.84 -6.79 -3.12
N LYS A 30 -5.62 -7.83 -3.45
CA LYS A 30 -7.04 -7.69 -3.74
C LYS A 30 -7.80 -7.46 -2.41
N PRO A 31 -9.04 -6.96 -2.44
CA PRO A 31 -9.72 -6.48 -1.22
C PRO A 31 -9.72 -7.43 -0.03
N ASP A 32 -9.90 -8.72 -0.27
CA ASP A 32 -10.02 -9.71 0.80
C ASP A 32 -8.80 -10.64 0.89
N ASP A 33 -7.69 -10.28 0.25
CA ASP A 33 -6.47 -11.06 0.31
C ASP A 33 -5.84 -11.02 1.69
N ASP A 34 -5.03 -12.04 2.01
CA ASP A 34 -4.33 -12.12 3.29
C ASP A 34 -3.19 -11.09 3.32
N ALA A 35 -3.31 -10.12 4.22
CA ALA A 35 -2.31 -9.06 4.35
C ALA A 35 -0.92 -9.59 4.73
N ARG A 36 -0.82 -10.74 5.40
CA ARG A 36 0.47 -11.34 5.74
C ARG A 36 1.24 -11.74 4.49
N GLU A 37 0.55 -12.29 3.49
CA GLU A 37 1.16 -12.63 2.21
C GLU A 37 1.56 -11.37 1.45
N ALA A 38 0.78 -10.30 1.54
CA ALA A 38 1.10 -9.03 0.91
C ALA A 38 2.38 -8.41 1.51
N VAL A 39 2.50 -8.41 2.83
CA VAL A 39 3.69 -7.88 3.52
C VAL A 39 4.93 -8.72 3.16
N GLU A 40 4.79 -10.03 3.13
CA GLU A 40 5.89 -10.91 2.72
C GLU A 40 6.34 -10.62 1.29
N TRP A 41 5.38 -10.46 0.37
CA TRP A 41 5.69 -10.13 -1.02
C TRP A 41 6.41 -8.79 -1.13
N LEU A 42 5.92 -7.77 -0.41
CA LEU A 42 6.53 -6.44 -0.40
C LEU A 42 7.95 -6.46 0.16
N SER A 43 8.22 -7.31 1.16
CA SER A 43 9.53 -7.41 1.78
C SER A 43 10.61 -7.95 0.83
N GLN A 44 10.20 -8.59 -0.26
CA GLN A 44 11.11 -9.20 -1.23
C GLN A 44 11.41 -8.27 -2.42
N ILE A 45 10.74 -7.14 -2.54
CA ILE A 45 10.95 -6.20 -3.62
C ILE A 45 12.22 -5.37 -3.35
N PRO A 46 13.16 -5.31 -4.31
CA PRO A 46 14.45 -4.66 -4.07
C PRO A 46 14.42 -3.15 -4.33
N TYR A 47 13.44 -2.45 -3.78
CA TYR A 47 13.32 -1.00 -3.92
C TYR A 47 13.22 -0.33 -2.56
N GLU A 48 13.87 0.81 -2.40
CA GLU A 48 13.86 1.56 -1.15
C GLU A 48 12.54 2.30 -0.90
N SER A 49 11.89 2.76 -1.97
CA SER A 49 10.63 3.49 -1.89
C SER A 49 9.59 2.79 -2.74
N ILE A 50 8.46 2.46 -2.15
CA ILE A 50 7.39 1.71 -2.80
C ILE A 50 6.07 2.43 -2.60
N VAL A 51 5.32 2.61 -3.69
CA VAL A 51 3.93 3.06 -3.64
C VAL A 51 3.03 1.85 -3.89
N VAL A 52 2.14 1.58 -2.95
CA VAL A 52 1.20 0.46 -3.06
C VAL A 52 -0.19 1.00 -3.36
N VAL A 53 -0.79 0.56 -4.46
CA VAL A 53 -2.14 0.95 -4.85
C VAL A 53 -3.03 -0.29 -4.75
N CYS A 54 -3.94 -0.29 -3.80
CA CYS A 54 -4.79 -1.44 -3.54
C CYS A 54 -6.17 -1.03 -3.04
N HIS A 55 -6.76 -1.77 -2.12
CA HIS A 55 -8.16 -1.63 -1.74
C HIS A 55 -8.35 -1.77 -0.24
N MET A 56 -9.42 -1.20 0.32
CA MET A 56 -9.98 -1.71 1.57
C MET A 56 -10.56 -3.11 1.28
N ASN A 57 -10.47 -4.07 2.15
CA ASN A 57 -9.92 -3.99 3.52
C ASN A 57 -8.43 -4.32 3.61
N VAL A 58 -7.83 -4.90 2.57
CA VAL A 58 -6.46 -5.40 2.63
C VAL A 58 -5.46 -4.32 3.03
N VAL A 59 -5.62 -3.09 2.55
CA VAL A 59 -4.70 -2.01 2.86
C VAL A 59 -4.70 -1.66 4.35
N GLY A 60 -5.86 -1.69 4.99
CA GLY A 60 -5.96 -1.45 6.43
C GLY A 60 -5.28 -2.54 7.25
N HIS A 61 -5.39 -3.79 6.82
CA HIS A 61 -4.73 -4.91 7.48
C HIS A 61 -3.22 -4.90 7.24
N ILE A 62 -2.76 -4.46 6.07
CA ILE A 62 -1.34 -4.26 5.82
C ILE A 62 -0.78 -3.22 6.79
N ALA A 63 -1.46 -2.10 6.94
CA ALA A 63 -1.03 -1.05 7.87
C ALA A 63 -0.98 -1.56 9.32
N GLU A 64 -1.97 -2.34 9.73
CA GLU A 64 -2.02 -2.96 11.05
C GLU A 64 -0.79 -3.85 11.29
N LEU A 65 -0.43 -4.69 10.32
CA LEU A 65 0.73 -5.55 10.42
C LEU A 65 2.04 -4.76 10.47
N LEU A 66 2.17 -3.74 9.64
CA LEU A 66 3.40 -2.96 9.55
C LEU A 66 3.69 -2.19 10.83
N THR A 67 2.67 -1.70 11.51
CA THR A 67 2.82 -0.83 12.69
C THR A 67 2.54 -1.52 14.01
N HIS A 68 1.89 -2.69 14.02
CA HIS A 68 1.31 -3.34 15.20
C HIS A 68 0.28 -2.46 15.94
N GLU A 69 -0.26 -1.46 15.27
CA GLU A 69 -1.36 -0.66 15.80
C GLU A 69 -2.69 -1.30 15.43
N ASN A 70 -3.76 -0.92 16.13
CA ASN A 70 -5.09 -1.43 15.87
C ASN A 70 -5.53 -1.10 14.45
N PHE A 71 -6.37 -1.96 13.88
CA PHE A 71 -6.95 -1.74 12.56
C PHE A 71 -7.63 -0.38 12.50
N ASN A 72 -7.19 0.44 11.55
CA ASN A 72 -7.72 1.77 11.32
C ASN A 72 -8.01 1.90 9.81
N PRO A 73 -9.28 1.81 9.40
CA PRO A 73 -9.61 1.80 7.99
C PRO A 73 -9.21 3.10 7.29
N PHE A 74 -8.76 2.96 6.04
CA PHE A 74 -8.47 4.11 5.21
C PHE A 74 -9.77 4.79 4.78
N ALA A 75 -9.76 6.11 4.75
CA ALA A 75 -10.83 6.88 4.11
C ALA A 75 -10.75 6.73 2.59
N LEU A 76 -11.79 7.14 1.90
CA LEU A 76 -11.79 7.11 0.43
C LEU A 76 -10.63 7.95 -0.11
N ALA A 77 -9.84 7.35 -0.98
CA ALA A 77 -8.66 7.97 -1.61
C ALA A 77 -7.60 8.45 -0.62
N GLU A 78 -7.61 7.96 0.60
CA GLU A 78 -6.58 8.30 1.58
C GLU A 78 -5.23 7.69 1.21
N ALA A 79 -4.15 8.47 1.37
CA ALA A 79 -2.78 8.00 1.27
C ALA A 79 -2.10 8.11 2.64
N ARG A 80 -1.35 7.08 3.03
CA ARG A 80 -0.56 7.08 4.25
C ARG A 80 0.89 6.77 3.92
N ILE A 81 1.81 7.46 4.59
CA ILE A 81 3.25 7.32 4.39
C ILE A 81 3.85 6.66 5.62
N TYR A 82 4.65 5.63 5.39
CA TYR A 82 5.32 4.87 6.45
C TYR A 82 6.82 4.87 6.23
N ASP A 83 7.57 4.96 7.32
CA ASP A 83 9.01 4.79 7.34
C ASP A 83 9.37 3.50 8.06
N GLN A 84 10.33 2.78 7.53
CA GLN A 84 10.85 1.55 8.13
C GLN A 84 12.25 1.26 7.60
N ALA A 85 13.05 0.60 8.41
CA ALA A 85 14.35 0.12 7.96
C ALA A 85 14.21 -1.03 6.97
N VAL A 86 13.26 -1.94 7.25
CA VAL A 86 12.85 -3.02 6.34
C VAL A 86 11.35 -3.18 6.42
N ILE A 87 10.74 -3.72 5.37
CA ILE A 87 9.32 -4.02 5.37
C ILE A 87 9.10 -5.35 6.08
N ALA A 88 8.59 -5.28 7.30
CA ALA A 88 8.30 -6.45 8.14
C ALA A 88 7.30 -6.05 9.22
N ASN A 89 6.71 -7.05 9.88
CA ASN A 89 5.70 -6.81 10.90
C ASN A 89 6.24 -5.96 12.04
N GLY A 90 5.53 -4.89 12.37
CA GLY A 90 5.84 -4.05 13.53
C GLY A 90 7.02 -3.11 13.37
N LEU A 91 7.62 -3.01 12.21
CA LEU A 91 8.82 -2.20 11.98
C LEU A 91 8.54 -0.85 11.32
N SER A 92 7.29 -0.57 10.95
CA SER A 92 6.93 0.68 10.28
C SER A 92 6.36 1.70 11.26
N THR A 93 6.63 2.96 11.00
CA THR A 93 6.03 4.09 11.71
C THR A 93 5.30 4.96 10.70
N GLN A 94 4.05 5.27 10.97
CA GLN A 94 3.30 6.19 10.11
C GLN A 94 3.82 7.61 10.31
N LYS A 95 4.25 8.25 9.22
CA LYS A 95 4.80 9.60 9.25
C LYS A 95 3.81 10.66 8.83
N ASN A 96 2.90 10.33 7.93
CA ASN A 96 1.94 11.29 7.42
C ASN A 96 0.73 10.57 6.83
N SER A 97 -0.35 11.33 6.66
CA SER A 97 -1.52 10.87 5.94
C SER A 97 -2.14 12.03 5.18
N PHE A 98 -2.83 11.72 4.10
CA PHE A 98 -3.51 12.71 3.28
C PHE A 98 -4.87 12.17 2.89
N ILE A 99 -5.92 12.93 3.20
CA ILE A 99 -7.30 12.62 2.81
C ILE A 99 -7.77 13.75 1.92
N PRO A 100 -8.04 13.49 0.63
CA PRO A 100 -8.49 14.56 -0.27
C PRO A 100 -9.81 15.16 0.19
N THR A 101 -9.94 16.45 0.04
CA THR A 101 -11.21 17.15 0.20
C THR A 101 -11.95 17.12 -1.14
N ILE A 102 -13.13 16.56 -1.13
CA ILE A 102 -13.92 16.39 -2.36
C ILE A 102 -15.12 17.34 -2.31
#